data_e132952bd67fdbc13788eaa452dd05f7
#
_entry.id   e132952bd67fdbc13788eaa452dd05f7
#
_cell.length_a   1.000
_cell.length_b   1.000
_cell.length_c   1.000
_cell.angle_alpha   90.00
_cell.angle_beta   90.00
_cell.angle_gamma   90.00
#
_symmetry.space_group_name_H-M   'P 1'
#
loop_
_entity.id
_entity.type
_entity.pdbx_description
1 polymer ?
#
loop_
_entity_poly.entity_id
_entity_poly.type
_entity_poly.pdbx_seq_one_letter_code
_entity_poly.pdbx_strand_id
1 'polypeptide(L)'
;MSEETTIRVVRGDELGEEGSARIARLYVEGFGDDLAFFSKDPERLTAALEHALVARHAHVALIDGEPAALAFLVQGDQRCFEHDAAELRRHLGWYKGAIADLVFRSQFQKVMPDAGPGIGEIAFVASARRFRGRGAAKAVLEHILTLPGYREFRLEDISDVNESALGLYERVGFHEYRRRRVRHTRWSGINAYVSMRLVRG
;
A
#
# COMPACT_ATOMS: atom_id res chain seq x y z
N MET A 1 -23.25 -16.54 -20.26
CA MET A 1 -22.83 -17.07 -18.96
C MET A 1 -21.66 -16.20 -18.55
N SER A 2 -21.85 -15.28 -17.59
CA SER A 2 -20.74 -14.50 -17.04
C SER A 2 -19.94 -15.45 -16.16
N GLU A 3 -18.68 -15.74 -16.52
CA GLU A 3 -17.75 -16.43 -15.62
C GLU A 3 -17.68 -15.59 -14.34
N GLU A 4 -18.11 -16.17 -13.25
CA GLU A 4 -18.03 -15.57 -11.93
C GLU A 4 -16.54 -15.52 -11.57
N THR A 5 -15.97 -14.34 -11.74
CA THR A 5 -14.53 -14.10 -11.45
C THR A 5 -14.30 -14.33 -9.96
N THR A 6 -13.68 -15.44 -9.61
CA THR A 6 -13.38 -15.79 -8.23
C THR A 6 -12.20 -14.95 -7.74
N ILE A 7 -12.44 -14.09 -6.75
CA ILE A 7 -11.38 -13.32 -6.08
C ILE A 7 -10.99 -14.06 -4.81
N ARG A 8 -9.73 -14.47 -4.72
CA ARG A 8 -9.15 -15.07 -3.51
C ARG A 8 -8.17 -14.09 -2.89
N VAL A 9 -8.26 -13.87 -1.58
CA VAL A 9 -7.28 -13.07 -0.85
C VAL A 9 -6.37 -13.98 -0.05
N VAL A 10 -5.06 -13.76 -0.16
CA VAL A 10 -4.02 -14.50 0.55
C VAL A 10 -3.07 -13.51 1.22
N ARG A 11 -2.34 -13.97 2.24
CA ARG A 11 -1.23 -13.22 2.80
C ARG A 11 -0.02 -13.28 1.85
N GLY A 12 0.78 -12.23 1.80
CA GLY A 12 1.85 -12.12 0.81
C GLY A 12 2.94 -13.18 0.95
N ASP A 13 3.20 -13.69 2.16
CA ASP A 13 4.14 -14.80 2.41
C ASP A 13 3.60 -16.18 1.99
N GLU A 14 2.31 -16.28 1.65
CA GLU A 14 1.70 -17.48 1.07
C GLU A 14 1.83 -17.56 -0.47
N LEU A 15 2.39 -16.53 -1.11
CA LEU A 15 2.53 -16.48 -2.58
C LEU A 15 3.68 -17.33 -3.12
N GLY A 16 4.42 -18.05 -2.27
CA GLY A 16 5.54 -18.89 -2.64
C GLY A 16 6.84 -18.11 -2.90
N GLU A 17 7.81 -18.75 -3.53
CA GLU A 17 9.18 -18.23 -3.71
C GLU A 17 9.24 -16.91 -4.47
N GLU A 18 8.36 -16.68 -5.44
CA GLU A 18 8.27 -15.42 -6.19
C GLU A 18 7.36 -14.38 -5.52
N GLY A 19 6.87 -14.63 -4.31
CA GLY A 19 5.89 -13.78 -3.63
C GLY A 19 6.36 -12.34 -3.49
N SER A 20 7.60 -12.12 -3.05
CA SER A 20 8.17 -10.78 -2.88
C SER A 20 8.26 -10.02 -4.21
N ALA A 21 8.71 -10.67 -5.28
CA ALA A 21 8.78 -10.07 -6.61
C ALA A 21 7.38 -9.71 -7.16
N ARG A 22 6.38 -10.59 -6.93
CA ARG A 22 4.99 -10.35 -7.34
C ARG A 22 4.37 -9.17 -6.58
N ILE A 23 4.63 -9.05 -5.28
CA ILE A 23 4.20 -7.92 -4.44
C ILE A 23 4.87 -6.63 -4.90
N ALA A 24 6.20 -6.65 -5.12
CA ALA A 24 6.95 -5.49 -5.57
C ALA A 24 6.48 -4.99 -6.94
N ARG A 25 6.23 -5.90 -7.89
CA ARG A 25 5.69 -5.55 -9.20
C ARG A 25 4.31 -4.88 -9.08
N LEU A 26 3.41 -5.45 -8.28
CA LEU A 26 2.09 -4.89 -8.06
C LEU A 26 2.15 -3.52 -7.34
N TYR A 27 3.07 -3.37 -6.37
CA TYR A 27 3.33 -2.10 -5.71
C TYR A 27 3.82 -1.03 -6.71
N VAL A 28 4.80 -1.36 -7.54
CA VAL A 28 5.33 -0.46 -8.57
C VAL A 28 4.26 -0.11 -9.61
N GLU A 29 3.38 -1.03 -9.98
CA GLU A 29 2.28 -0.74 -10.90
C GLU A 29 1.27 0.26 -10.29
N GLY A 30 1.09 0.24 -8.98
CA GLY A 30 0.21 1.18 -8.26
C GLY A 30 0.85 2.54 -7.96
N PHE A 31 2.14 2.57 -7.62
CA PHE A 31 2.83 3.73 -7.07
C PHE A 31 4.08 4.16 -7.88
N GLY A 32 4.32 3.55 -9.05
CA GLY A 32 5.53 3.82 -9.84
C GLY A 32 5.64 5.27 -10.30
N ASP A 33 4.53 5.95 -10.54
CA ASP A 33 4.52 7.36 -10.91
C ASP A 33 5.10 8.24 -9.76
N ASP A 34 4.80 7.91 -8.50
CA ASP A 34 5.35 8.58 -7.33
C ASP A 34 6.85 8.31 -7.14
N LEU A 35 7.32 7.18 -7.68
CA LEU A 35 8.71 6.74 -7.66
C LEU A 35 9.50 7.13 -8.90
N ALA A 36 8.90 7.84 -9.87
CA ALA A 36 9.50 8.17 -11.17
C ALA A 36 10.80 8.98 -11.07
N PHE A 37 11.01 9.71 -9.95
CA PHE A 37 12.29 10.36 -9.66
C PHE A 37 13.43 9.35 -9.55
N PHE A 38 13.21 8.20 -8.92
CA PHE A 38 14.24 7.17 -8.74
C PHE A 38 14.49 6.39 -10.02
N SER A 39 13.43 5.93 -10.68
CA SER A 39 13.51 5.29 -12.00
C SER A 39 12.17 5.39 -12.74
N LYS A 40 12.23 5.50 -14.06
CA LYS A 40 11.05 5.34 -14.94
C LYS A 40 10.91 3.91 -15.47
N ASP A 41 11.88 3.06 -15.20
CA ASP A 41 11.87 1.65 -15.56
C ASP A 41 11.20 0.85 -14.42
N PRO A 42 10.03 0.24 -14.67
CA PRO A 42 9.28 -0.50 -13.65
C PRO A 42 10.02 -1.77 -13.19
N GLU A 43 10.76 -2.43 -14.05
CA GLU A 43 11.53 -3.63 -13.68
C GLU A 43 12.66 -3.25 -12.71
N ARG A 44 13.33 -2.13 -12.97
CA ARG A 44 14.36 -1.60 -12.08
C ARG A 44 13.82 -1.19 -10.71
N LEU A 45 12.63 -0.57 -10.67
CA LEU A 45 11.95 -0.24 -9.43
C LEU A 45 11.52 -1.50 -8.69
N THR A 46 10.99 -2.49 -9.39
CA THR A 46 10.60 -3.78 -8.81
C THR A 46 11.79 -4.45 -8.13
N ALA A 47 12.92 -4.59 -8.83
CA ALA A 47 14.14 -5.16 -8.28
C ALA A 47 14.69 -4.36 -7.08
N ALA A 48 14.56 -3.02 -7.12
CA ALA A 48 14.98 -2.15 -6.02
C ALA A 48 14.11 -2.29 -4.76
N LEU A 49 12.84 -2.72 -4.89
CA LEU A 49 11.87 -2.76 -3.79
C LEU A 49 11.55 -4.17 -3.31
N GLU A 50 11.89 -5.19 -4.09
CA GLU A 50 11.55 -6.59 -3.78
C GLU A 50 12.03 -7.02 -2.39
N HIS A 51 13.27 -6.64 -2.02
CA HIS A 51 13.84 -6.95 -0.71
C HIS A 51 13.23 -6.13 0.45
N ALA A 52 12.64 -4.98 0.12
CA ALA A 52 12.21 -3.99 1.10
C ALA A 52 10.77 -4.18 1.58
N LEU A 53 9.91 -4.78 0.75
CA LEU A 53 8.49 -4.97 1.06
C LEU A 53 8.29 -6.18 1.97
N VAL A 54 7.68 -5.96 3.13
CA VAL A 54 7.48 -7.00 4.15
C VAL A 54 6.27 -7.86 3.79
N ALA A 55 6.50 -8.96 3.07
CA ALA A 55 5.45 -9.82 2.51
C ALA A 55 4.44 -10.33 3.54
N ARG A 56 4.86 -10.63 4.78
CA ARG A 56 3.97 -11.10 5.87
C ARG A 56 2.90 -10.08 6.27
N HIS A 57 3.09 -8.79 5.96
CA HIS A 57 2.14 -7.72 6.23
C HIS A 57 1.29 -7.35 5.01
N ALA A 58 1.61 -7.89 3.82
CA ALA A 58 0.84 -7.70 2.61
C ALA A 58 -0.33 -8.69 2.56
N HIS A 59 -1.50 -8.19 2.17
CA HIS A 59 -2.67 -8.99 1.77
C HIS A 59 -2.90 -8.77 0.29
N VAL A 60 -3.01 -9.85 -0.47
CA VAL A 60 -3.05 -9.80 -1.94
C VAL A 60 -4.28 -10.50 -2.46
N ALA A 61 -5.12 -9.78 -3.22
CA ALA A 61 -6.20 -10.40 -3.98
C ALA A 61 -5.67 -10.99 -5.27
N LEU A 62 -6.03 -12.23 -5.53
CA LEU A 62 -5.75 -12.96 -6.75
C LEU A 62 -7.03 -13.06 -7.58
N ILE A 63 -6.92 -12.77 -8.87
CA ILE A 63 -7.91 -13.07 -9.90
C ILE A 63 -7.28 -14.06 -10.85
N ASP A 64 -7.86 -15.25 -10.98
CA ASP A 64 -7.34 -16.32 -11.82
C ASP A 64 -5.86 -16.69 -11.51
N GLY A 65 -5.49 -16.61 -10.21
CA GLY A 65 -4.13 -16.88 -9.71
C GLY A 65 -3.14 -15.70 -9.89
N GLU A 66 -3.53 -14.59 -10.52
CA GLU A 66 -2.69 -13.44 -10.74
C GLU A 66 -2.94 -12.33 -9.69
N PRO A 67 -1.89 -11.69 -9.14
CA PRO A 67 -2.03 -10.55 -8.24
C PRO A 67 -2.79 -9.39 -8.90
N ALA A 68 -3.92 -9.05 -8.32
CA ALA A 68 -4.84 -8.04 -8.85
C ALA A 68 -4.91 -6.78 -7.99
N ALA A 69 -4.78 -6.93 -6.67
CA ALA A 69 -4.70 -5.82 -5.73
C ALA A 69 -3.93 -6.23 -4.48
N LEU A 70 -3.36 -5.25 -3.78
CA LEU A 70 -2.72 -5.43 -2.49
C LEU A 70 -3.11 -4.33 -1.51
N ALA A 71 -2.96 -4.64 -0.23
CA ALA A 71 -2.88 -3.67 0.86
C ALA A 71 -1.97 -4.25 1.95
N PHE A 72 -1.28 -3.38 2.68
CA PHE A 72 -0.53 -3.77 3.86
C PHE A 72 -1.36 -3.52 5.11
N LEU A 73 -1.27 -4.42 6.08
CA LEU A 73 -1.83 -4.25 7.41
C LEU A 73 -0.70 -4.32 8.44
N VAL A 74 -0.51 -3.26 9.20
CA VAL A 74 0.49 -3.17 10.27
C VAL A 74 -0.13 -2.69 11.57
N GLN A 75 0.52 -3.02 12.69
CA GLN A 75 0.08 -2.62 14.03
C GLN A 75 1.30 -2.26 14.87
N GLY A 76 1.18 -1.22 15.70
CA GLY A 76 2.24 -0.81 16.63
C GLY A 76 3.51 -0.36 15.92
N ASP A 77 4.59 -1.07 16.18
CA ASP A 77 5.93 -0.82 15.60
C ASP A 77 6.22 -1.59 14.31
N GLN A 78 5.25 -2.36 13.82
CA GLN A 78 5.38 -3.08 12.55
C GLN A 78 5.51 -2.09 11.38
N ARG A 79 6.21 -2.54 10.33
CA ARG A 79 6.49 -1.72 9.15
C ARG A 79 6.13 -2.46 7.87
N CYS A 80 5.67 -1.70 6.88
CA CYS A 80 5.45 -2.23 5.53
C CYS A 80 6.77 -2.38 4.74
N PHE A 81 7.80 -1.60 5.14
CA PHE A 81 9.11 -1.54 4.49
C PHE A 81 10.23 -1.77 5.48
N GLU A 82 11.12 -2.70 5.14
CA GLU A 82 12.39 -2.97 5.81
C GLU A 82 13.48 -3.00 4.73
N HIS A 83 14.01 -1.83 4.33
CA HIS A 83 14.92 -1.73 3.20
C HIS A 83 16.40 -1.81 3.60
N ASP A 84 17.21 -2.30 2.69
CA ASP A 84 18.67 -2.27 2.74
C ASP A 84 19.20 -1.17 1.80
N ALA A 85 20.00 -0.26 2.36
CA ALA A 85 20.60 0.84 1.61
C ALA A 85 21.59 0.37 0.53
N ALA A 86 22.23 -0.81 0.69
CA ALA A 86 23.13 -1.36 -0.32
C ALA A 86 22.34 -1.87 -1.52
N GLU A 87 21.23 -2.55 -1.30
CA GLU A 87 20.34 -3.03 -2.36
C GLU A 87 19.69 -1.86 -3.11
N LEU A 88 19.25 -0.82 -2.43
CA LEU A 88 18.74 0.38 -3.10
C LEU A 88 19.81 1.01 -4.01
N ARG A 89 21.07 1.11 -3.55
CA ARG A 89 22.18 1.63 -4.37
C ARG A 89 22.54 0.70 -5.53
N ARG A 90 22.47 -0.59 -5.32
CA ARG A 90 22.74 -1.59 -6.36
C ARG A 90 21.79 -1.42 -7.56
N HIS A 91 20.50 -1.24 -7.30
CA HIS A 91 19.47 -1.15 -8.34
C HIS A 91 19.24 0.27 -8.87
N LEU A 92 19.31 1.29 -8.02
CA LEU A 92 19.01 2.69 -8.40
C LEU A 92 20.28 3.50 -8.72
N GLY A 93 21.46 2.93 -8.48
CA GLY A 93 22.74 3.61 -8.58
C GLY A 93 23.09 4.40 -7.33
N TRP A 94 24.37 4.77 -7.20
CA TRP A 94 24.91 5.36 -5.97
C TRP A 94 24.13 6.59 -5.47
N TYR A 95 23.87 7.56 -6.36
CA TYR A 95 23.25 8.83 -5.97
C TYR A 95 21.76 8.68 -5.65
N LYS A 96 20.98 8.10 -6.56
CA LYS A 96 19.54 7.93 -6.38
C LYS A 96 19.22 6.92 -5.27
N GLY A 97 20.04 5.88 -5.11
CA GLY A 97 19.91 4.92 -4.02
C GLY A 97 20.14 5.53 -2.65
N ALA A 98 21.09 6.47 -2.51
CA ALA A 98 21.30 7.20 -1.26
C ALA A 98 20.12 8.13 -0.92
N ILE A 99 19.57 8.80 -1.93
CA ILE A 99 18.35 9.62 -1.73
C ILE A 99 17.16 8.72 -1.37
N ALA A 100 17.01 7.58 -2.05
CA ALA A 100 15.95 6.62 -1.74
C ALA A 100 16.05 6.14 -0.28
N ASP A 101 17.23 5.75 0.18
CA ASP A 101 17.46 5.36 1.59
C ASP A 101 16.99 6.44 2.57
N LEU A 102 17.35 7.70 2.33
CA LEU A 102 16.92 8.83 3.17
C LEU A 102 15.40 9.02 3.14
N VAL A 103 14.79 8.98 1.96
CA VAL A 103 13.34 9.13 1.79
C VAL A 103 12.60 7.98 2.45
N PHE A 104 13.03 6.73 2.23
CA PHE A 104 12.38 5.56 2.82
C PHE A 104 12.45 5.60 4.36
N ARG A 105 13.61 5.96 4.94
CA ARG A 105 13.72 6.16 6.39
C ARG A 105 12.79 7.24 6.92
N SER A 106 12.66 8.35 6.21
CA SER A 106 11.89 9.50 6.68
C SER A 106 10.38 9.36 6.50
N GLN A 107 9.94 8.65 5.46
CA GLN A 107 8.53 8.57 5.08
C GLN A 107 7.87 7.24 5.46
N PHE A 108 8.58 6.12 5.26
CA PHE A 108 7.99 4.78 5.37
C PHE A 108 8.36 4.04 6.67
N GLN A 109 9.27 4.61 7.48
CA GLN A 109 9.61 4.07 8.79
C GLN A 109 8.94 4.82 9.95
N LYS A 110 7.99 5.69 9.65
CA LYS A 110 7.20 6.35 10.70
C LYS A 110 6.28 5.33 11.34
N VAL A 111 6.38 5.24 12.65
CA VAL A 111 5.38 4.53 13.46
C VAL A 111 4.12 5.39 13.50
N MET A 112 2.96 4.75 13.40
CA MET A 112 1.67 5.44 13.47
C MET A 112 1.54 6.18 14.81
N PRO A 113 1.23 7.48 14.79
CA PRO A 113 0.88 8.20 16.02
C PRO A 113 -0.34 7.52 16.68
N ASP A 114 -0.28 7.32 17.98
CA ASP A 114 -1.36 6.70 18.77
C ASP A 114 -1.71 5.25 18.38
N ALA A 115 -0.73 4.49 17.90
CA ALA A 115 -0.87 3.06 17.62
C ALA A 115 -1.05 2.26 18.92
N GLY A 116 -2.28 2.25 19.44
CA GLY A 116 -2.65 1.43 20.60
C GLY A 116 -2.93 -0.03 20.22
N PRO A 117 -2.98 -0.94 21.20
CA PRO A 117 -3.37 -2.32 20.96
C PRO A 117 -4.74 -2.41 20.25
N GLY A 118 -4.83 -3.26 19.24
CA GLY A 118 -6.07 -3.46 18.47
C GLY A 118 -6.37 -2.37 17.43
N ILE A 119 -5.41 -1.49 17.13
CA ILE A 119 -5.53 -0.53 16.01
C ILE A 119 -4.63 -1.01 14.88
N GLY A 120 -5.23 -1.30 13.72
CA GLY A 120 -4.53 -1.67 12.49
C GLY A 120 -4.44 -0.51 11.52
N GLU A 121 -3.26 -0.22 10.97
CA GLU A 121 -3.09 0.68 9.85
C GLU A 121 -3.12 -0.10 8.55
N ILE A 122 -4.02 0.30 7.65
CA ILE A 122 -4.04 -0.21 6.28
C ILE A 122 -3.28 0.79 5.41
N ALA A 123 -2.20 0.35 4.82
CA ALA A 123 -1.32 1.19 4.03
C ALA A 123 -1.16 0.64 2.60
N PHE A 124 -0.80 1.52 1.66
CA PHE A 124 -0.42 1.17 0.28
C PHE A 124 -1.44 0.31 -0.45
N VAL A 125 -2.71 0.73 -0.45
CA VAL A 125 -3.75 0.04 -1.22
C VAL A 125 -3.53 0.29 -2.71
N ALA A 126 -3.24 -0.75 -3.46
CA ALA A 126 -2.98 -0.67 -4.90
C ALA A 126 -3.77 -1.73 -5.67
N SER A 127 -4.05 -1.44 -6.95
CA SER A 127 -4.63 -2.40 -7.89
C SER A 127 -3.87 -2.37 -9.20
N ALA A 128 -3.57 -3.56 -9.75
CA ALA A 128 -3.03 -3.70 -11.08
C ALA A 128 -3.96 -3.06 -12.11
N ARG A 129 -3.38 -2.30 -13.05
CA ARG A 129 -4.16 -1.50 -14.04
C ARG A 129 -5.19 -2.35 -14.78
N ARG A 130 -4.81 -3.56 -15.20
CA ARG A 130 -5.67 -4.51 -15.92
C ARG A 130 -6.85 -5.07 -15.12
N PHE A 131 -6.79 -4.99 -13.79
CA PHE A 131 -7.82 -5.48 -12.88
C PHE A 131 -8.61 -4.38 -12.17
N ARG A 132 -8.36 -3.10 -12.52
CA ARG A 132 -9.13 -1.98 -11.96
C ARG A 132 -10.62 -2.12 -12.29
N GLY A 133 -11.47 -1.70 -11.34
CA GLY A 133 -12.92 -1.82 -11.47
C GLY A 133 -13.51 -3.21 -11.26
N ARG A 134 -12.66 -4.25 -11.06
CA ARG A 134 -13.11 -5.65 -10.86
C ARG A 134 -13.30 -6.04 -9.39
N GLY A 135 -13.25 -5.09 -8.45
CA GLY A 135 -13.53 -5.34 -7.04
C GLY A 135 -12.34 -5.88 -6.22
N ALA A 136 -11.16 -6.11 -6.82
CA ALA A 136 -10.01 -6.72 -6.13
C ALA A 136 -9.54 -5.93 -4.89
N ALA A 137 -9.40 -4.60 -4.98
CA ALA A 137 -9.03 -3.78 -3.82
C ALA A 137 -10.10 -3.80 -2.72
N LYS A 138 -11.39 -3.79 -3.10
CA LYS A 138 -12.50 -3.94 -2.15
C LYS A 138 -12.40 -5.28 -1.42
N ALA A 139 -12.15 -6.38 -2.14
CA ALA A 139 -12.01 -7.71 -1.55
C ALA A 139 -10.84 -7.79 -0.56
N VAL A 140 -9.69 -7.16 -0.86
CA VAL A 140 -8.56 -7.08 0.09
C VAL A 140 -8.97 -6.35 1.36
N LEU A 141 -9.61 -5.19 1.23
CA LEU A 141 -10.05 -4.41 2.39
C LEU A 141 -11.08 -5.19 3.23
N GLU A 142 -12.09 -5.76 2.61
CA GLU A 142 -13.11 -6.57 3.29
C GLU A 142 -12.48 -7.77 4.02
N HIS A 143 -11.52 -8.45 3.38
CA HIS A 143 -10.76 -9.54 4.03
C HIS A 143 -10.01 -9.03 5.26
N ILE A 144 -9.25 -7.94 5.15
CA ILE A 144 -8.51 -7.34 6.28
C ILE A 144 -9.48 -7.01 7.43
N LEU A 145 -10.65 -6.48 7.10
CA LEU A 145 -11.67 -6.16 8.11
C LEU A 145 -12.24 -7.40 8.82
N THR A 146 -12.06 -8.62 8.33
CA THR A 146 -12.47 -9.83 9.06
C THR A 146 -11.43 -10.32 10.06
N LEU A 147 -10.19 -9.88 9.98
CA LEU A 147 -9.09 -10.38 10.78
C LEU A 147 -9.33 -10.11 12.28
N PRO A 148 -9.06 -11.09 13.15
CA PRO A 148 -9.26 -10.94 14.59
C PRO A 148 -8.19 -10.05 15.23
N GLY A 149 -8.47 -9.56 16.44
CA GLY A 149 -7.51 -8.78 17.22
C GLY A 149 -7.51 -7.27 16.95
N TYR A 150 -8.28 -6.81 15.98
CA TYR A 150 -8.42 -5.39 15.68
C TYR A 150 -9.83 -4.88 16.08
N ARG A 151 -9.86 -3.75 16.78
CA ARG A 151 -11.08 -3.00 17.13
C ARG A 151 -11.28 -1.77 16.24
N GLU A 152 -10.20 -1.29 15.62
CA GLU A 152 -10.19 -0.12 14.77
C GLU A 152 -9.20 -0.32 13.62
N PHE A 153 -9.58 0.13 12.42
CA PHE A 153 -8.70 0.21 11.26
C PHE A 153 -8.57 1.67 10.83
N ARG A 154 -7.36 2.06 10.41
CA ARG A 154 -7.06 3.40 9.95
C ARG A 154 -6.41 3.38 8.57
N LEU A 155 -6.70 4.41 7.80
CA LEU A 155 -6.07 4.77 6.54
C LEU A 155 -5.57 6.19 6.69
N GLU A 156 -4.26 6.38 6.59
CA GLU A 156 -3.64 7.65 6.91
C GLU A 156 -3.17 8.39 5.66
N ASP A 157 -3.20 9.73 5.74
CA ASP A 157 -2.61 10.67 4.78
C ASP A 157 -2.99 10.39 3.30
N ILE A 158 -4.28 10.09 3.04
CA ILE A 158 -4.82 9.93 1.70
C ILE A 158 -4.92 11.30 1.04
N SER A 159 -4.39 11.45 -0.18
CA SER A 159 -4.54 12.69 -0.95
C SER A 159 -6.01 12.98 -1.25
N ASP A 160 -6.46 14.23 -1.02
CA ASP A 160 -7.85 14.67 -1.28
C ASP A 160 -8.23 14.65 -2.76
N VAL A 161 -7.26 14.61 -3.67
CA VAL A 161 -7.48 14.45 -5.11
C VAL A 161 -7.60 12.97 -5.54
N ASN A 162 -7.36 12.03 -4.64
CA ASN A 162 -7.56 10.61 -4.91
C ASN A 162 -9.01 10.17 -4.62
N GLU A 163 -9.95 10.75 -5.38
CA GLU A 163 -11.40 10.49 -5.22
C GLU A 163 -11.74 9.00 -5.34
N SER A 164 -11.01 8.26 -6.18
CA SER A 164 -11.22 6.82 -6.36
C SER A 164 -10.94 6.04 -5.09
N ALA A 165 -9.86 6.35 -4.39
CA ALA A 165 -9.50 5.71 -3.13
C ALA A 165 -10.48 6.12 -2.02
N LEU A 166 -10.74 7.42 -1.87
CA LEU A 166 -11.68 7.93 -0.86
C LEU A 166 -13.06 7.29 -1.03
N GLY A 167 -13.61 7.28 -2.24
CA GLY A 167 -14.90 6.65 -2.52
C GLY A 167 -14.91 5.12 -2.32
N LEU A 168 -13.78 4.43 -2.54
CA LEU A 168 -13.63 3.02 -2.19
C LEU A 168 -13.73 2.82 -0.68
N TYR A 169 -12.99 3.59 0.09
CA TYR A 169 -12.93 3.47 1.54
C TYR A 169 -14.28 3.79 2.20
N GLU A 170 -14.97 4.82 1.73
CA GLU A 170 -16.34 5.14 2.18
C GLU A 170 -17.32 3.97 1.92
N ARG A 171 -17.28 3.36 0.73
CA ARG A 171 -18.12 2.20 0.41
C ARG A 171 -17.85 0.97 1.26
N VAL A 172 -16.63 0.84 1.79
CA VAL A 172 -16.25 -0.25 2.71
C VAL A 172 -16.58 0.08 4.17
N GLY A 173 -17.01 1.33 4.45
CA GLY A 173 -17.47 1.75 5.77
C GLY A 173 -16.50 2.62 6.56
N PHE A 174 -15.41 3.05 5.94
CA PHE A 174 -14.52 4.03 6.56
C PHE A 174 -15.15 5.44 6.49
N HIS A 175 -14.86 6.26 7.48
CA HIS A 175 -15.24 7.67 7.53
C HIS A 175 -14.07 8.55 7.93
N GLU A 176 -14.04 9.76 7.40
CA GLU A 176 -13.01 10.76 7.72
C GLU A 176 -13.04 11.06 9.22
N TYR A 177 -11.87 11.09 9.84
CA TYR A 177 -11.73 11.51 11.23
C TYR A 177 -10.69 12.62 11.42
N ARG A 178 -9.83 12.82 10.43
CA ARG A 178 -8.81 13.86 10.42
C ARG A 178 -8.54 14.37 9.02
N ARG A 179 -8.36 15.70 8.88
CA ARG A 179 -7.96 16.36 7.63
C ARG A 179 -6.86 17.35 7.91
N ARG A 180 -5.75 17.21 7.22
CA ARG A 180 -4.56 18.07 7.36
C ARG A 180 -4.34 18.86 6.07
N ARG A 181 -4.55 20.18 6.10
CA ARG A 181 -4.33 21.06 4.94
C ARG A 181 -2.85 21.16 4.58
N VAL A 182 -2.55 21.21 3.28
CA VAL A 182 -1.21 21.42 2.72
C VAL A 182 -1.06 22.88 2.32
N ARG A 183 0.05 23.52 2.72
CA ARG A 183 0.28 24.95 2.47
C ARG A 183 0.80 25.28 1.07
N HIS A 184 1.34 24.32 0.32
CA HIS A 184 1.96 24.53 -0.99
C HIS A 184 1.35 23.61 -2.04
N THR A 185 0.15 23.97 -2.53
CA THR A 185 -0.66 23.15 -3.44
C THR A 185 -0.26 23.27 -4.92
N ARG A 186 0.53 24.30 -5.29
CA ARG A 186 0.77 24.65 -6.70
C ARG A 186 1.46 23.57 -7.55
N TRP A 187 2.21 22.65 -6.91
CA TRP A 187 2.99 21.63 -7.62
C TRP A 187 2.34 20.24 -7.63
N SER A 188 1.58 19.92 -6.60
CA SER A 188 0.99 18.58 -6.45
C SER A 188 -0.52 18.52 -6.74
N GLY A 189 -1.20 19.68 -6.74
CA GLY A 189 -2.66 19.74 -6.77
C GLY A 189 -3.33 19.29 -5.47
N ILE A 190 -2.58 18.75 -4.50
CA ILE A 190 -3.10 18.24 -3.24
C ILE A 190 -3.37 19.43 -2.30
N ASN A 191 -4.62 19.58 -1.85
CA ASN A 191 -4.99 20.65 -0.91
C ASN A 191 -4.98 20.16 0.54
N ALA A 192 -5.29 18.87 0.74
CA ALA A 192 -5.29 18.24 2.06
C ALA A 192 -4.95 16.76 2.00
N TYR A 193 -4.45 16.26 3.10
CA TYR A 193 -4.41 14.83 3.38
C TYR A 193 -5.56 14.46 4.31
N VAL A 194 -6.29 13.41 3.95
CA VAL A 194 -7.45 12.88 4.65
C VAL A 194 -7.04 11.59 5.36
N SER A 195 -7.40 11.46 6.63
CA SER A 195 -7.27 10.20 7.34
C SER A 195 -8.67 9.65 7.65
N MET A 196 -8.85 8.37 7.39
CA MET A 196 -10.13 7.68 7.57
C MET A 196 -10.01 6.52 8.56
N ARG A 197 -11.08 6.21 9.27
CA ARG A 197 -11.13 5.09 10.20
C ARG A 197 -12.42 4.30 10.09
N LEU A 198 -12.33 3.05 10.51
CA LEU A 198 -13.46 2.17 10.75
C LEU A 198 -13.31 1.55 12.15
N VAL A 199 -14.30 1.76 13.02
CA VAL A 199 -14.35 1.18 14.37
C VAL A 199 -15.34 0.02 14.33
N ARG A 200 -14.89 -1.14 14.84
CA ARG A 200 -15.77 -2.29 15.02
C ARG A 200 -16.65 -2.07 16.26
N GLY A 201 -17.93 -2.29 16.08
CA GLY A 201 -18.90 -2.32 17.18
C GLY A 201 -18.78 -3.58 18.00
#